data_89d3bcac1e0106a349c388825ae5e9b4
#
_entry.id   89d3bcac1e0106a349c388825ae5e9b4
#
_cell.length_a   1.000
_cell.length_b   1.000
_cell.length_c   1.000
_cell.angle_alpha   90.00
_cell.angle_beta   90.00
_cell.angle_gamma   90.00
#
_symmetry.space_group_name_H-M   'P 1'
#
loop_
_entity.id
_entity.type
_entity.pdbx_description
1 polymer ?
#
loop_
_entity_poly.entity_id
_entity_poly.type
_entity_poly.pdbx_seq_one_letter_code
_entity_poly.pdbx_strand_id
1 'polypeptide(L)' 'MPLVHIDLLEGRTDEQLKALVKDVTAAISKDANIPAERIHIILNEMRKDRYSVAGKMVSDK' A
#
# COMPACT_ATOMS: atom_id res chain seq x y z
N MET A 1 -4.43 -17.22 0.89
CA MET A 1 -3.13 -16.68 0.85
C MET A 1 -2.93 -15.74 -0.33
N PRO A 2 -3.65 -14.70 -0.72
CA PRO A 2 -2.91 -13.72 -1.51
C PRO A 2 -2.04 -12.85 -0.61
N LEU A 3 -0.90 -12.46 -1.12
CA LEU A 3 0.00 -11.52 -0.49
C LEU A 3 0.10 -10.30 -1.41
N VAL A 4 -0.25 -9.14 -0.86
CA VAL A 4 -0.29 -7.89 -1.61
C VAL A 4 0.76 -6.93 -1.06
N HIS A 5 1.56 -6.38 -1.94
CA HIS A 5 2.52 -5.34 -1.58
C HIS A 5 2.08 -4.03 -2.20
N ILE A 6 2.02 -2.99 -1.39
CA ILE A 6 1.71 -1.65 -1.88
C ILE A 6 2.86 -0.74 -1.49
N ASP A 7 3.54 -0.22 -2.48
CA ASP A 7 4.58 0.78 -2.28
C ASP A 7 3.96 2.15 -2.48
N LEU A 8 4.16 3.02 -1.51
CA LEU A 8 3.61 4.38 -1.61
C LEU A 8 4.54 5.34 -0.87
N LEU A 9 4.47 6.60 -1.24
CA LEU A 9 5.25 7.62 -0.54
C LEU A 9 4.69 7.87 0.85
N GLU A 10 5.56 8.20 1.79
CA GLU A 10 5.15 8.61 3.12
C GLU A 10 4.31 9.88 3.08
N GLY A 11 3.55 10.12 4.11
CA GLY A 11 2.77 11.35 4.27
C GLY A 11 1.29 11.14 4.54
N ARG A 12 0.82 9.91 4.48
CA ARG A 12 -0.57 9.60 4.81
C ARG A 12 -0.70 9.34 6.30
N THR A 13 -1.89 9.62 6.83
CA THR A 13 -2.17 9.34 8.25
C THR A 13 -2.36 7.85 8.47
N ASP A 14 -2.21 7.43 9.73
CA ASP A 14 -2.47 6.04 10.09
C ASP A 14 -3.90 5.64 9.78
N GLU A 15 -4.85 6.56 9.97
CA GLU A 15 -6.25 6.30 9.66
C GLU A 15 -6.46 6.05 8.16
N GLN A 16 -5.76 6.82 7.32
CA GLN A 16 -5.84 6.61 5.88
C GLN A 16 -5.26 5.26 5.48
N LEU A 17 -4.15 4.87 6.08
CA LEU A 17 -3.52 3.59 5.78
C LEU A 17 -4.39 2.42 6.26
N LYS A 18 -5.02 2.56 7.43
CA LYS A 18 -5.95 1.53 7.92
C LYS A 18 -7.16 1.37 7.01
N ALA A 19 -7.71 2.49 6.53
CA ALA A 19 -8.83 2.44 5.59
C ALA A 19 -8.42 1.77 4.28
N LEU A 20 -7.21 2.09 3.80
CA LEU A 20 -6.70 1.51 2.56
C LEU A 20 -6.63 -0.02 2.65
N VAL A 21 -6.00 -0.55 3.70
CA VAL A 21 -5.86 -2.00 3.83
C VAL A 21 -7.21 -2.69 4.03
N LYS A 22 -8.13 -2.04 4.73
CA LYS A 22 -9.47 -2.57 4.92
C LYS A 22 -10.21 -2.69 3.58
N ASP A 23 -10.15 -1.64 2.77
CA ASP A 23 -10.87 -1.61 1.51
C ASP A 23 -10.25 -2.55 0.48
N VAL A 24 -8.93 -2.63 0.41
CA VAL A 24 -8.25 -3.56 -0.49
C VAL A 24 -8.56 -5.00 -0.10
N THR A 25 -8.52 -5.30 1.20
CA THR A 25 -8.89 -6.63 1.68
C THR A 25 -10.31 -7.00 1.29
N ALA A 26 -11.25 -6.06 1.46
CA ALA A 26 -12.65 -6.31 1.12
C ALA A 26 -12.81 -6.57 -0.38
N ALA A 27 -12.12 -5.82 -1.21
CA ALA A 27 -12.20 -5.99 -2.66
C ALA A 27 -11.66 -7.36 -3.10
N ILE A 28 -10.52 -7.77 -2.55
CA ILE A 28 -9.95 -9.07 -2.89
C ILE A 28 -10.83 -10.20 -2.39
N SER A 29 -11.33 -10.07 -1.18
CA SER A 29 -12.21 -11.09 -0.59
C SER A 29 -13.45 -11.30 -1.46
N LYS A 30 -14.04 -10.21 -1.92
CA LYS A 30 -15.23 -10.25 -2.76
C LYS A 30 -14.94 -10.83 -4.13
N ASP A 31 -13.92 -10.29 -4.80
CA ASP A 31 -13.70 -10.59 -6.23
C ASP A 31 -13.00 -11.93 -6.43
N ALA A 32 -12.11 -12.32 -5.53
CA ALA A 32 -11.42 -13.60 -5.61
C ALA A 32 -12.10 -14.70 -4.81
N ASN A 33 -13.17 -14.37 -4.08
CA ASN A 33 -13.91 -15.31 -3.25
C ASN A 33 -13.01 -16.02 -2.23
N ILE A 34 -12.25 -15.21 -1.50
CA ILE A 34 -11.28 -15.68 -0.50
C ILE A 34 -11.63 -15.06 0.85
N PRO A 35 -11.62 -15.83 1.95
CA PRO A 35 -11.86 -15.25 3.28
C PRO A 35 -10.81 -14.19 3.63
N ALA A 36 -11.24 -13.14 4.29
CA ALA A 36 -10.36 -12.02 4.67
C ALA A 36 -9.16 -12.47 5.49
N GLU A 37 -9.33 -13.51 6.30
CA GLU A 37 -8.27 -14.04 7.16
C GLU A 37 -7.07 -14.58 6.39
N ARG A 38 -7.24 -14.86 5.11
CA ARG A 38 -6.18 -15.37 4.25
C ARG A 38 -5.50 -14.30 3.41
N ILE A 39 -5.96 -13.06 3.52
CA ILE A 39 -5.45 -11.95 2.71
C ILE A 39 -4.44 -11.17 3.53
N HIS A 40 -3.22 -11.09 3.01
CA HIS A 40 -2.12 -10.39 3.67
C HIS A 40 -1.71 -9.20 2.83
N ILE A 41 -1.60 -8.04 3.48
CA ILE A 41 -1.22 -6.80 2.79
C ILE A 41 -0.04 -6.20 3.52
N ILE A 42 0.99 -5.86 2.78
CA ILE A 42 2.16 -5.18 3.29
C ILE A 42 2.21 -3.80 2.66
N LEU A 43 2.24 -2.77 3.50
CA LEU A 43 2.44 -1.40 3.07
C LEU A 43 3.91 -1.04 3.25
N ASN A 44 4.53 -0.56 2.20
CA ASN A 44 5.90 -0.08 2.25
C ASN A 44 5.91 1.41 1.99
N GLU A 45 6.05 2.20 3.05
CA GLU A 45 6.11 3.65 2.94
C GLU A 45 7.52 4.08 2.59
N MET A 46 7.66 4.81 1.47
CA MET A 46 8.96 5.23 0.98
C MET A 46 9.21 6.68 1.35
N ARG A 47 10.42 6.96 1.80
CA ARG A 47 10.88 8.33 2.01
C ARG A 47 11.00 9.02 0.65
N LYS A 48 10.70 10.30 0.63
CA LYS A 48 10.78 11.10 -0.60
C LYS A 48 12.19 11.19 -1.13
N ASP A 49 13.19 11.02 -0.28
CA ASP A 49 14.59 11.04 -0.69
C ASP A 49 15.12 9.65 -1.08
N ARG A 50 14.23 8.69 -1.27
CA ARG A 50 14.56 7.33 -1.71
C ARG A 50 13.75 6.90 -2.92
N TYR A 51 12.97 7.81 -3.49
CA TYR A 51 12.15 7.53 -4.65
C TYR A 51 12.50 8.53 -5.74
N SER A 52 12.95 8.04 -6.87
CA SER A 52 13.39 8.89 -7.97
C SER A 52 12.60 8.62 -9.23
N VAL A 53 12.44 9.66 -10.02
CA VAL A 53 11.86 9.58 -11.36
C VAL A 53 12.80 10.33 -12.29
N ALA A 54 13.17 9.69 -13.40
CA ALA A 54 14.07 10.27 -14.39
C ALA A 54 15.40 10.74 -13.79
N GLY A 55 15.88 10.03 -12.78
CA GLY A 55 17.16 10.33 -12.14
C GLY A 55 17.11 11.41 -11.08
N LYS A 56 15.93 11.93 -10.75
CA LYS A 56 15.76 12.95 -9.72
C LYS A 56 14.95 12.42 -8.57
N MET A 57 15.43 12.67 -7.35
CA MET A 57 14.65 12.32 -6.17
C MET A 57 13.39 13.18 -6.06
N VAL A 58 12.31 12.57 -5.60
CA VAL A 58 11.05 13.29 -5.41
C VAL A 58 11.22 14.44 -4.41
N SER A 59 12.11 14.26 -3.41
CA SER A 59 12.41 15.31 -2.43
C SER A 59 13.06 16.56 -3.03
N ASP A 60 13.61 16.45 -4.22
CA ASP A 60 14.33 17.57 -4.86
C ASP A 60 13.42 18.49 -5.68
N LYS A 61 12.14 18.30 -5.58
CA LYS A 61 11.17 19.14 -6.30
C LYS A 61 10.74 20.34 -5.48
#